data_048afd0afc057a7de2834a37f0ea63e4
#
_entry.id   048afd0afc057a7de2834a37f0ea63e4
#
_cell.length_a   1.000
_cell.length_b   1.000
_cell.length_c   1.000
_cell.angle_alpha   90.00
_cell.angle_beta   90.00
_cell.angle_gamma   90.00
#
_symmetry.space_group_name_H-M   'P 1'
#
loop_
_entity.id
_entity.type
_entity.pdbx_description
1 polymer ?
#
loop_
_entity_poly.entity_id
_entity_poly.type
_entity_poly.pdbx_seq_one_letter_code
_entity_poly.pdbx_strand_id
1 'polypeptide(L)'
;MGYEIACIGITRDGTWVEVASAEVESYEITASHHPEVAKSDRVIRLVMNAHAPGIEIDGEFRPISVLFPVLHGIGGEDGAIQGVCHSMGIPVVGSGVEASAICMNKLTTKELVRAAGVDAGNWFAQSSTAMTVAPPTDAFPFPWFVKPVSGGSSIGISVVSQLQDYEQACEDAFHTSPDVIVEQGLVKPRELEVGVLVSESGV
;
A
#
# COMPACT_ATOMS: atom_id res chain seq x y z
N MET A 1 -14.05 -24.23 -17.00
CA MET A 1 -12.63 -24.01 -17.31
C MET A 1 -11.97 -23.63 -16.01
N GLY A 2 -10.87 -24.31 -15.62
CA GLY A 2 -10.09 -23.95 -14.44
C GLY A 2 -8.95 -23.01 -14.84
N TYR A 3 -8.50 -22.18 -13.92
CA TYR A 3 -7.26 -21.41 -14.07
C TYR A 3 -6.09 -22.26 -13.57
N GLU A 4 -4.96 -22.19 -14.26
CA GLU A 4 -3.69 -22.63 -13.71
C GLU A 4 -3.10 -21.49 -12.87
N ILE A 5 -2.75 -21.78 -11.63
CA ILE A 5 -2.29 -20.77 -10.68
C ILE A 5 -0.79 -20.98 -10.43
N ALA A 6 0.00 -19.94 -10.64
CA ALA A 6 1.37 -19.86 -10.18
C ALA A 6 1.44 -18.91 -8.97
N CYS A 7 1.87 -19.43 -7.83
CA CYS A 7 2.07 -18.65 -6.62
C CYS A 7 3.47 -18.05 -6.64
N ILE A 8 3.53 -16.73 -6.52
CA ILE A 8 4.77 -15.95 -6.53
C ILE A 8 4.94 -15.28 -5.17
N GLY A 9 6.06 -15.53 -4.52
CA GLY A 9 6.44 -14.87 -3.30
C GLY A 9 7.53 -13.83 -3.54
N ILE A 10 7.55 -12.77 -2.75
CA ILE A 10 8.61 -11.77 -2.74
C ILE A 10 9.30 -11.86 -1.39
N THR A 11 10.58 -12.20 -1.41
CA THR A 11 11.40 -12.28 -0.18
C THR A 11 11.72 -10.88 0.35
N ARG A 12 12.22 -10.79 1.59
CA ARG A 12 12.58 -9.49 2.21
C ARG A 12 13.67 -8.71 1.46
N ASP A 13 14.53 -9.40 0.71
CA ASP A 13 15.56 -8.76 -0.13
C ASP A 13 15.04 -8.39 -1.53
N GLY A 14 13.73 -8.58 -1.78
CA GLY A 14 13.08 -8.22 -3.04
C GLY A 14 13.20 -9.27 -4.14
N THR A 15 13.75 -10.46 -3.84
CA THR A 15 13.83 -11.54 -4.82
C THR A 15 12.46 -12.20 -5.02
N TRP A 16 12.05 -12.36 -6.25
CA TRP A 16 10.82 -13.06 -6.59
C TRP A 16 11.10 -14.55 -6.75
N VAL A 17 10.32 -15.37 -6.09
CA VAL A 17 10.46 -16.82 -6.08
C VAL A 17 9.14 -17.51 -6.33
N GLU A 18 9.18 -18.69 -6.94
CA GLU A 18 8.00 -19.55 -6.99
C GLU A 18 7.78 -20.20 -5.62
N VAL A 19 6.54 -20.15 -5.16
CA VAL A 19 6.09 -20.78 -3.90
C VAL A 19 5.11 -21.90 -4.25
N ALA A 20 5.26 -23.05 -3.64
CA ALA A 20 4.31 -24.15 -3.86
C ALA A 20 2.93 -23.78 -3.28
N SER A 21 1.84 -24.09 -3.98
CA SER A 21 0.47 -23.80 -3.51
C SER A 21 0.20 -24.40 -2.13
N ALA A 22 0.69 -25.63 -1.87
CA ALA A 22 0.54 -26.26 -0.56
C ALA A 22 1.28 -25.51 0.57
N GLU A 23 2.37 -24.78 0.26
CA GLU A 23 3.06 -23.93 1.22
C GLU A 23 2.22 -22.68 1.52
N VAL A 24 1.66 -22.03 0.49
CA VAL A 24 0.76 -20.89 0.66
C VAL A 24 -0.47 -21.26 1.49
N GLU A 25 -1.05 -22.44 1.25
CA GLU A 25 -2.19 -22.95 2.01
C GLU A 25 -1.84 -23.23 3.48
N SER A 26 -0.58 -23.46 3.80
CA SER A 26 -0.11 -23.69 5.17
C SER A 26 0.15 -22.42 5.97
N TYR A 27 0.11 -21.24 5.34
CA TYR A 27 0.39 -19.98 6.01
C TYR A 27 -0.72 -19.61 7.00
N GLU A 28 -0.35 -19.49 8.26
CA GLU A 28 -1.22 -18.95 9.30
C GLU A 28 -1.00 -17.44 9.42
N ILE A 29 -2.05 -16.67 9.13
CA ILE A 29 -2.04 -15.20 9.24
C ILE A 29 -2.80 -14.82 10.50
N THR A 30 -2.12 -14.11 11.40
CA THR A 30 -2.74 -13.54 12.60
C THR A 30 -2.47 -12.04 12.66
N ALA A 31 -3.13 -11.33 13.57
CA ALA A 31 -2.89 -9.88 13.76
C ALA A 31 -1.44 -9.53 14.14
N SER A 32 -0.69 -10.49 14.68
CA SER A 32 0.70 -10.30 15.15
C SER A 32 1.74 -11.10 14.34
N HIS A 33 1.29 -11.94 13.40
CA HIS A 33 2.19 -12.79 12.63
C HIS A 33 1.79 -12.81 11.16
N HIS A 34 2.73 -12.41 10.32
CA HIS A 34 2.65 -12.53 8.87
C HIS A 34 3.75 -13.49 8.43
N PRO A 35 3.42 -14.54 7.66
CA PRO A 35 4.41 -15.48 7.18
C PRO A 35 5.42 -14.77 6.27
N GLU A 36 6.69 -15.20 6.37
CA GLU A 36 7.73 -14.71 5.49
C GLU A 36 7.94 -15.67 4.34
N VAL A 37 8.11 -15.12 3.15
CA VAL A 37 8.51 -15.90 1.99
C VAL A 37 9.95 -16.35 2.15
N ALA A 38 10.18 -17.65 2.18
CA ALA A 38 11.51 -18.22 2.30
C ALA A 38 12.33 -17.98 1.01
N LYS A 39 13.66 -17.89 1.16
CA LYS A 39 14.56 -17.90 0.00
C LYS A 39 14.47 -19.25 -0.70
N SER A 40 14.46 -19.21 -2.03
CA SER A 40 14.35 -20.37 -2.89
C SER A 40 15.29 -20.22 -4.08
N ASP A 41 15.83 -21.32 -4.57
CA ASP A 41 16.60 -21.35 -5.83
C ASP A 41 15.69 -21.18 -7.06
N ARG A 42 14.37 -21.35 -6.90
CA ARG A 42 13.36 -21.16 -7.95
C ARG A 42 13.05 -19.69 -8.16
N VAL A 43 14.07 -18.96 -8.59
CA VAL A 43 13.99 -17.51 -8.83
C VAL A 43 13.19 -17.22 -10.08
N ILE A 44 12.26 -16.29 -9.97
CA ILE A 44 11.42 -15.83 -11.07
C ILE A 44 12.09 -14.68 -11.79
N ARG A 45 12.13 -14.76 -13.11
CA ARG A 45 12.49 -13.67 -14.00
C ARG A 45 11.25 -13.21 -14.76
N LEU A 46 11.03 -11.91 -14.82
CA LEU A 46 9.98 -11.33 -15.63
C LEU A 46 10.40 -11.29 -17.09
N VAL A 47 9.56 -11.79 -17.98
CA VAL A 47 9.81 -11.79 -19.43
C VAL A 47 8.89 -10.77 -20.08
N MET A 48 9.47 -9.62 -20.46
CA MET A 48 8.78 -8.54 -21.14
C MET A 48 8.75 -8.81 -22.65
N ASN A 49 7.65 -9.42 -23.11
CA ASN A 49 7.42 -9.69 -24.52
C ASN A 49 6.02 -9.23 -24.90
N ALA A 50 5.92 -8.34 -25.89
CA ALA A 50 4.65 -7.76 -26.33
C ALA A 50 3.60 -8.79 -26.80
N HIS A 51 4.03 -9.97 -27.24
CA HIS A 51 3.13 -11.01 -27.74
C HIS A 51 2.81 -12.12 -26.72
N ALA A 52 3.69 -12.31 -25.75
CA ALA A 52 3.52 -13.31 -24.72
C ALA A 52 4.29 -12.89 -23.46
N PRO A 53 3.73 -11.97 -22.65
CA PRO A 53 4.35 -11.62 -21.39
C PRO A 53 4.22 -12.80 -20.41
N GLY A 54 5.20 -12.94 -19.53
CA GLY A 54 5.19 -14.05 -18.60
C GLY A 54 6.36 -14.04 -17.64
N ILE A 55 6.61 -15.19 -17.08
CA ILE A 55 7.71 -15.45 -16.15
C ILE A 55 8.59 -16.57 -16.68
N GLU A 56 9.85 -16.57 -16.28
CA GLU A 56 10.79 -17.67 -16.49
C GLU A 56 11.24 -18.20 -15.12
N ILE A 57 11.20 -19.52 -14.98
CA ILE A 57 11.65 -20.24 -13.78
C ILE A 57 12.49 -21.43 -14.26
N ASP A 58 13.74 -21.54 -13.80
CA ASP A 58 14.67 -22.61 -14.17
C ASP A 58 14.87 -22.73 -15.70
N GLY A 59 14.75 -21.61 -16.44
CA GLY A 59 14.84 -21.57 -17.90
C GLY A 59 13.55 -21.99 -18.63
N GLU A 60 12.50 -22.31 -17.92
CA GLU A 60 11.18 -22.61 -18.49
C GLU A 60 10.29 -21.36 -18.50
N PHE A 61 9.84 -20.97 -19.69
CA PHE A 61 8.92 -19.86 -19.87
C PHE A 61 7.47 -20.29 -19.57
N ARG A 62 6.75 -19.47 -18.79
CA ARG A 62 5.32 -19.61 -18.50
C ARG A 62 4.61 -18.30 -18.82
N PRO A 63 3.65 -18.30 -19.76
CA PRO A 63 2.86 -17.11 -20.06
C PRO A 63 1.92 -16.78 -18.89
N ILE A 64 1.72 -15.48 -18.61
CA ILE A 64 0.81 -15.00 -17.58
C ILE A 64 -0.34 -14.25 -18.26
N SER A 65 -1.57 -14.68 -18.00
CA SER A 65 -2.77 -14.03 -18.54
C SER A 65 -3.30 -12.91 -17.65
N VAL A 66 -3.09 -13.00 -16.34
CA VAL A 66 -3.57 -12.03 -15.35
C VAL A 66 -2.74 -12.15 -14.08
N LEU A 67 -2.47 -11.04 -13.42
CA LEU A 67 -1.87 -11.01 -12.08
C LEU A 67 -2.95 -10.65 -11.03
N PHE A 68 -2.97 -11.40 -9.94
CA PHE A 68 -3.77 -11.10 -8.75
C PHE A 68 -2.82 -10.76 -7.59
N PRO A 69 -2.55 -9.47 -7.32
CA PRO A 69 -1.65 -9.09 -6.24
C PRO A 69 -2.33 -9.27 -4.88
N VAL A 70 -1.68 -9.98 -3.98
CA VAL A 70 -2.04 -10.10 -2.56
C VAL A 70 -0.87 -9.53 -1.75
N LEU A 71 -0.58 -8.26 -2.00
CA LEU A 71 0.52 -7.52 -1.41
C LEU A 71 -0.04 -6.35 -0.62
N HIS A 72 0.62 -5.97 0.47
CA HIS A 72 0.22 -4.86 1.32
C HIS A 72 1.31 -3.79 1.39
N GLY A 73 0.87 -2.53 1.45
CA GLY A 73 1.75 -1.39 1.61
C GLY A 73 2.58 -1.03 0.37
N ILE A 74 3.76 -0.48 0.63
CA ILE A 74 4.68 0.01 -0.41
C ILE A 74 5.17 -1.15 -1.28
N GLY A 75 5.18 -0.93 -2.60
CA GLY A 75 5.51 -1.93 -3.61
C GLY A 75 4.32 -2.75 -4.10
N GLY A 76 3.28 -2.95 -3.28
CA GLY A 76 2.08 -3.71 -3.62
C GLY A 76 0.86 -2.87 -3.93
N GLU A 77 0.64 -1.78 -3.17
CA GLU A 77 -0.56 -0.96 -3.24
C GLU A 77 -0.30 0.48 -3.74
N ASP A 78 0.94 0.82 -4.06
CA ASP A 78 1.40 2.16 -4.45
C ASP A 78 1.51 2.39 -5.96
N GLY A 79 1.10 1.42 -6.77
CA GLY A 79 1.22 1.48 -8.23
C GLY A 79 2.47 0.82 -8.80
N ALA A 80 3.44 0.39 -7.97
CA ALA A 80 4.70 -0.18 -8.44
C ALA A 80 4.48 -1.50 -9.19
N ILE A 81 3.84 -2.49 -8.56
CA ILE A 81 3.53 -3.78 -9.20
C ILE A 81 2.56 -3.61 -10.38
N GLN A 82 1.59 -2.71 -10.25
CA GLN A 82 0.65 -2.38 -11.32
C GLN A 82 1.38 -1.80 -12.55
N GLY A 83 2.41 -0.96 -12.31
CA GLY A 83 3.24 -0.38 -13.37
C GLY A 83 4.09 -1.42 -14.10
N VAL A 84 4.66 -2.37 -13.36
CA VAL A 84 5.38 -3.52 -13.96
C VAL A 84 4.43 -4.31 -14.87
N CYS A 85 3.26 -4.69 -14.38
CA CYS A 85 2.28 -5.45 -15.16
C CYS A 85 1.78 -4.67 -16.38
N HIS A 86 1.50 -3.36 -16.21
CA HIS A 86 1.10 -2.49 -17.31
C HIS A 86 2.17 -2.47 -18.41
N SER A 87 3.44 -2.31 -18.03
CA SER A 87 4.56 -2.31 -18.98
C SER A 87 4.75 -3.65 -19.69
N MET A 88 4.36 -4.74 -19.05
CA MET A 88 4.38 -6.09 -19.62
C MET A 88 3.13 -6.42 -20.45
N GLY A 89 2.09 -5.60 -20.39
CA GLY A 89 0.79 -5.91 -20.99
C GLY A 89 0.00 -6.98 -20.26
N ILE A 90 0.26 -7.21 -18.97
CA ILE A 90 -0.46 -8.15 -18.12
C ILE A 90 -1.59 -7.42 -17.40
N PRO A 91 -2.85 -7.84 -17.54
CA PRO A 91 -3.95 -7.35 -16.73
C PRO A 91 -3.72 -7.60 -15.24
N VAL A 92 -4.12 -6.64 -14.41
CA VAL A 92 -4.02 -6.73 -12.94
C VAL A 92 -5.42 -6.70 -12.35
N VAL A 93 -5.68 -7.59 -11.41
CA VAL A 93 -6.90 -7.53 -10.61
C VAL A 93 -6.73 -6.49 -9.52
N GLY A 94 -7.60 -5.49 -9.50
CA GLY A 94 -7.57 -4.38 -8.54
C GLY A 94 -7.44 -3.02 -9.21
N SER A 95 -7.00 -2.03 -8.44
CA SER A 95 -6.82 -0.66 -8.91
C SER A 95 -5.63 -0.52 -9.86
N GLY A 96 -5.74 0.40 -10.82
CA GLY A 96 -4.65 0.71 -11.74
C GLY A 96 -3.52 1.53 -11.10
N VAL A 97 -2.48 1.81 -11.88
CA VAL A 97 -1.27 2.53 -11.43
C VAL A 97 -1.60 3.87 -10.79
N GLU A 98 -2.37 4.71 -11.48
CA GLU A 98 -2.69 6.06 -11.02
C GLU A 98 -3.49 6.06 -9.72
N ALA A 99 -4.56 5.27 -9.66
CA ALA A 99 -5.41 5.19 -8.47
C ALA A 99 -4.63 4.64 -7.26
N SER A 100 -3.80 3.62 -7.46
CA SER A 100 -2.95 3.05 -6.41
C SER A 100 -1.95 4.07 -5.87
N ALA A 101 -1.25 4.79 -6.75
CA ALA A 101 -0.28 5.81 -6.36
C ALA A 101 -0.95 6.98 -5.60
N ILE A 102 -2.09 7.46 -6.08
CA ILE A 102 -2.86 8.52 -5.44
C ILE A 102 -3.34 8.08 -4.05
N CYS A 103 -3.95 6.91 -3.94
CA CYS A 103 -4.51 6.43 -2.68
C CYS A 103 -3.45 6.07 -1.64
N MET A 104 -2.24 5.72 -2.05
CA MET A 104 -1.11 5.51 -1.14
C MET A 104 -0.66 6.82 -0.47
N ASN A 105 -0.78 7.95 -1.14
CA ASN A 105 -0.43 9.27 -0.62
C ASN A 105 -1.65 9.92 0.05
N LYS A 106 -1.65 9.96 1.39
CA LYS A 106 -2.78 10.47 2.18
C LYS A 106 -3.09 11.96 1.94
N LEU A 107 -2.07 12.79 1.66
CA LEU A 107 -2.28 14.20 1.34
C LEU A 107 -3.00 14.35 0.01
N THR A 108 -2.48 13.73 -1.04
CA THR A 108 -3.08 13.77 -2.38
C THR A 108 -4.51 13.22 -2.35
N THR A 109 -4.73 12.10 -1.65
CA THR A 109 -6.07 11.52 -1.48
C THR A 109 -7.03 12.53 -0.84
N LYS A 110 -6.63 13.16 0.27
CA LYS A 110 -7.49 14.13 0.97
C LYS A 110 -7.78 15.37 0.13
N GLU A 111 -6.81 15.86 -0.61
CA GLU A 111 -6.99 17.02 -1.50
C GLU A 111 -7.99 16.69 -2.62
N LEU A 112 -7.87 15.52 -3.25
CA LEU A 112 -8.79 15.09 -4.30
C LEU A 112 -10.21 14.83 -3.78
N VAL A 113 -10.34 14.19 -2.62
CA VAL A 113 -11.63 13.94 -1.96
C VAL A 113 -12.31 15.25 -1.63
N ARG A 114 -11.57 16.23 -1.09
CA ARG A 114 -12.07 17.58 -0.79
C ARG A 114 -12.47 18.33 -2.07
N ALA A 115 -11.65 18.24 -3.13
CA ALA A 115 -11.97 18.84 -4.42
C ALA A 115 -13.24 18.26 -5.06
N ALA A 116 -13.53 16.97 -4.78
CA ALA A 116 -14.77 16.30 -5.17
C ALA A 116 -15.99 16.70 -4.30
N GLY A 117 -15.84 17.60 -3.33
CA GLY A 117 -16.91 18.06 -2.45
C GLY A 117 -17.23 17.15 -1.27
N VAL A 118 -16.38 16.16 -1.00
CA VAL A 118 -16.52 15.26 0.16
C VAL A 118 -15.68 15.82 1.33
N ASP A 119 -16.25 15.82 2.53
CA ASP A 119 -15.54 16.24 3.73
C ASP A 119 -14.43 15.25 4.08
N ALA A 120 -13.19 15.71 4.07
CA ALA A 120 -12.01 14.93 4.41
C ALA A 120 -11.50 15.19 5.85
N GLY A 121 -12.27 15.92 6.67
CA GLY A 121 -11.86 16.38 8.00
C GLY A 121 -10.75 17.46 7.94
N ASN A 122 -10.27 17.87 9.12
CA ASN A 122 -9.19 18.86 9.24
C ASN A 122 -7.83 18.16 9.30
N TRP A 123 -6.86 18.73 8.61
CA TRP A 123 -5.49 18.24 8.59
C TRP A 123 -4.49 19.31 8.20
N PHE A 124 -3.22 19.11 8.53
CA PHE A 124 -2.07 19.84 8.01
C PHE A 124 -0.91 18.87 7.73
N ALA A 125 0.05 19.31 6.93
CA ALA A 125 1.23 18.53 6.58
C ALA A 125 2.47 19.10 7.28
N GLN A 126 3.41 18.20 7.61
CA GLN A 126 4.73 18.49 8.16
C GLN A 126 5.77 17.76 7.34
N SER A 127 6.84 18.45 6.92
CA SER A 127 7.99 17.81 6.26
C SER A 127 9.17 17.69 7.23
N SER A 128 9.95 16.63 7.09
CA SER A 128 11.18 16.40 7.86
C SER A 128 12.22 17.52 7.68
N THR A 129 12.18 18.23 6.56
CA THR A 129 13.06 19.36 6.27
C THR A 129 12.64 20.66 6.97
N ALA A 130 11.41 20.70 7.51
CA ALA A 130 10.80 21.85 8.16
C ALA A 130 10.50 21.62 9.65
N MET A 131 11.21 20.71 10.30
CA MET A 131 10.98 20.26 11.69
C MET A 131 11.02 21.36 12.79
N THR A 132 11.32 22.59 12.44
CA THR A 132 11.34 23.70 13.40
C THR A 132 10.01 24.45 13.53
N VAL A 133 9.01 24.07 12.78
CA VAL A 133 7.70 24.72 12.83
C VAL A 133 6.83 23.98 13.82
N ALA A 134 6.60 24.60 14.99
CA ALA A 134 5.58 24.12 15.91
C ALA A 134 4.23 24.04 15.17
N PRO A 135 3.44 22.97 15.40
CA PRO A 135 2.14 22.84 14.76
C PRO A 135 1.28 24.07 15.11
N PRO A 136 0.38 24.48 14.23
CA PRO A 136 -0.59 25.52 14.56
C PRO A 136 -1.49 24.97 15.69
N THR A 137 -1.23 25.42 16.92
CA THR A 137 -1.91 24.91 18.14
C THR A 137 -3.40 25.23 18.17
N ASP A 138 -3.84 26.12 17.30
CA ASP A 138 -5.22 26.57 17.11
C ASP A 138 -5.90 25.97 15.87
N ALA A 139 -5.21 25.09 15.12
CA ALA A 139 -5.76 24.52 13.89
C ALA A 139 -7.02 23.66 14.15
N PHE A 140 -6.98 22.79 15.15
CA PHE A 140 -8.10 21.95 15.59
C PHE A 140 -7.81 21.30 16.95
N PRO A 141 -8.85 20.87 17.69
CA PRO A 141 -8.68 20.27 19.02
C PRO A 141 -8.05 18.88 18.96
N PHE A 142 -7.42 18.48 20.07
CA PHE A 142 -6.97 17.09 20.29
C PHE A 142 -8.16 16.10 20.40
N PRO A 143 -7.94 14.80 20.16
CA PRO A 143 -6.66 14.19 19.81
C PRO A 143 -6.27 14.42 18.36
N TRP A 144 -4.96 14.36 18.07
CA TRP A 144 -4.44 14.34 16.72
C TRP A 144 -3.94 12.96 16.35
N PHE A 145 -4.10 12.59 15.08
CA PHE A 145 -3.46 11.43 14.51
C PHE A 145 -2.30 11.88 13.63
N VAL A 146 -1.09 11.55 14.04
CA VAL A 146 0.14 11.79 13.29
C VAL A 146 0.46 10.55 12.49
N LYS A 147 0.59 10.68 11.17
CA LYS A 147 0.71 9.55 10.25
C LYS A 147 1.75 9.84 9.17
N PRO A 148 2.54 8.84 8.73
CA PRO A 148 3.29 8.96 7.49
C PRO A 148 2.36 9.29 6.32
N VAL A 149 2.76 10.22 5.43
CA VAL A 149 1.98 10.55 4.23
C VAL A 149 1.84 9.34 3.33
N SER A 150 2.93 8.59 3.14
CA SER A 150 2.92 7.33 2.39
C SER A 150 3.18 6.16 3.32
N GLY A 151 2.43 5.08 3.15
CA GLY A 151 2.51 3.88 3.99
C GLY A 151 1.14 3.29 4.29
N GLY A 152 1.15 2.03 4.72
CA GLY A 152 -0.05 1.24 5.05
C GLY A 152 0.08 0.55 6.40
N SER A 153 -0.87 -0.36 6.70
CA SER A 153 -0.86 -1.26 7.87
C SER A 153 -0.64 -0.56 9.23
N SER A 154 -1.04 0.70 9.36
CA SER A 154 -0.91 1.53 10.57
C SER A 154 0.53 1.71 11.08
N ILE A 155 1.55 1.45 10.26
CA ILE A 155 2.96 1.64 10.64
C ILE A 155 3.26 3.14 10.76
N GLY A 156 3.88 3.54 11.87
CA GLY A 156 4.26 4.94 12.13
C GLY A 156 3.10 5.86 12.46
N ILE A 157 1.93 5.33 12.82
CA ILE A 157 0.77 6.11 13.28
C ILE A 157 0.82 6.29 14.79
N SER A 158 0.71 7.53 15.24
CA SER A 158 0.64 7.88 16.65
C SER A 158 -0.57 8.75 16.97
N VAL A 159 -1.14 8.56 18.16
CA VAL A 159 -2.21 9.41 18.70
C VAL A 159 -1.62 10.40 19.67
N VAL A 160 -1.79 11.69 19.40
CA VAL A 160 -1.31 12.80 20.22
C VAL A 160 -2.49 13.44 20.95
N SER A 161 -2.48 13.33 22.28
CA SER A 161 -3.52 13.92 23.14
C SER A 161 -3.13 15.25 23.76
N GLN A 162 -1.84 15.62 23.70
CA GLN A 162 -1.27 16.84 24.24
C GLN A 162 -0.03 17.25 23.42
N LEU A 163 0.25 18.54 23.36
CA LEU A 163 1.27 19.09 22.48
C LEU A 163 2.68 18.51 22.71
N GLN A 164 3.00 18.18 23.94
CA GLN A 164 4.32 17.64 24.31
C GLN A 164 4.67 16.30 23.65
N ASP A 165 3.66 15.53 23.22
CA ASP A 165 3.86 14.22 22.59
C ASP A 165 4.01 14.35 21.06
N TYR A 166 3.82 15.55 20.51
CA TYR A 166 3.76 15.78 19.06
C TYR A 166 5.10 15.53 18.36
N GLU A 167 6.19 16.04 18.93
CA GLU A 167 7.53 15.94 18.31
C GLU A 167 7.93 14.48 18.14
N GLN A 168 7.77 13.68 19.20
CA GLN A 168 8.08 12.24 19.14
C GLN A 168 7.19 11.51 18.14
N ALA A 169 5.91 11.84 18.07
CA ALA A 169 4.99 11.26 17.09
C ALA A 169 5.40 11.57 15.64
N CYS A 170 5.91 12.78 15.39
CA CYS A 170 6.45 13.13 14.07
C CYS A 170 7.75 12.38 13.77
N GLU A 171 8.67 12.28 14.71
CA GLU A 171 9.91 11.51 14.55
C GLU A 171 9.60 10.06 14.19
N ASP A 172 8.69 9.42 14.90
CA ASP A 172 8.28 8.04 14.63
C ASP A 172 7.69 7.89 13.21
N ALA A 173 6.88 8.84 12.78
CA ALA A 173 6.29 8.83 11.43
C ALA A 173 7.32 9.10 10.33
N PHE A 174 8.32 9.96 10.59
CA PHE A 174 9.41 10.26 9.65
C PHE A 174 10.33 9.07 9.36
N HIS A 175 10.37 8.05 10.22
CA HIS A 175 11.08 6.81 9.90
C HIS A 175 10.45 6.06 8.71
N THR A 176 9.18 6.32 8.40
CA THR A 176 8.45 5.65 7.31
C THR A 176 8.32 6.53 6.07
N SER A 177 8.14 7.85 6.23
CA SER A 177 7.91 8.78 5.13
C SER A 177 8.57 10.13 5.43
N PRO A 178 9.19 10.81 4.45
CA PRO A 178 9.78 12.14 4.64
C PRO A 178 8.74 13.22 4.97
N ASP A 179 7.47 12.95 4.68
CA ASP A 179 6.36 13.83 4.97
C ASP A 179 5.34 13.15 5.87
N VAL A 180 4.76 13.93 6.77
CA VAL A 180 3.78 13.49 7.76
C VAL A 180 2.51 14.31 7.60
N ILE A 181 1.37 13.66 7.75
CA ILE A 181 0.07 14.30 7.87
C ILE A 181 -0.40 14.23 9.32
N VAL A 182 -0.93 15.33 9.81
CA VAL A 182 -1.57 15.45 11.12
C VAL A 182 -3.05 15.68 10.90
N GLU A 183 -3.86 14.79 11.42
CA GLU A 183 -5.32 14.82 11.26
C GLU A 183 -6.02 15.05 12.58
N GLN A 184 -7.11 15.78 12.56
CA GLN A 184 -8.01 15.86 13.71
C GLN A 184 -8.61 14.48 13.97
N GLY A 185 -8.46 13.97 15.19
CA GLY A 185 -9.06 12.72 15.62
C GLY A 185 -10.57 12.83 15.82
N LEU A 186 -11.29 11.83 15.35
CA LEU A 186 -12.72 11.69 15.64
C LEU A 186 -12.89 10.86 16.91
N VAL A 187 -13.69 11.37 17.83
CA VAL A 187 -14.00 10.67 19.08
C VAL A 187 -15.15 9.71 18.85
N LYS A 188 -14.91 8.41 19.08
CA LYS A 188 -15.89 7.33 18.87
C LYS A 188 -16.51 7.34 17.46
N PRO A 189 -15.68 7.30 16.39
CA PRO A 189 -16.22 7.30 15.04
C PRO A 189 -17.04 6.04 14.78
N ARG A 190 -17.98 6.16 13.84
CA ARG A 190 -18.55 4.99 13.19
C ARG A 190 -17.69 4.67 11.98
N GLU A 191 -17.05 3.52 11.98
CA GLU A 191 -16.21 3.05 10.88
C GLU A 191 -17.05 2.23 9.92
N LEU A 192 -16.88 2.47 8.64
CA LEU A 192 -17.57 1.76 7.56
C LEU A 192 -16.53 1.35 6.50
N GLU A 193 -16.63 0.11 6.05
CA GLU A 193 -15.84 -0.41 4.94
C GLU A 193 -16.75 -0.69 3.75
N VAL A 194 -16.32 -0.30 2.56
CA VAL A 194 -17.05 -0.54 1.31
C VAL A 194 -16.07 -1.06 0.25
N GLY A 195 -16.34 -2.27 -0.22
CA GLY A 195 -15.69 -2.82 -1.39
C GLY A 195 -16.36 -2.32 -2.68
N VAL A 196 -15.56 -1.93 -3.67
CA VAL A 196 -16.06 -1.49 -4.97
C VAL A 196 -15.59 -2.46 -6.05
N LEU A 197 -16.52 -3.00 -6.81
CA LEU A 197 -16.28 -3.83 -7.98
C LEU A 197 -16.83 -3.11 -9.21
N VAL A 198 -15.95 -2.90 -10.19
CA VAL A 198 -16.36 -2.36 -11.49
C VAL A 198 -16.77 -3.51 -12.40
N SER A 199 -17.98 -3.46 -12.94
CA SER A 199 -18.50 -4.41 -13.94
C SER A 199 -18.56 -3.75 -15.32
N GLU A 200 -18.85 -4.54 -16.35
CA GLU A 200 -19.08 -4.02 -17.71
C GLU A 200 -20.23 -2.99 -17.78
N SER A 201 -21.16 -3.04 -16.84
CA SER A 201 -22.26 -2.08 -16.70
C SER A 201 -21.92 -0.83 -15.88
N GLY A 202 -20.72 -0.72 -15.37
CA GLY A 202 -20.26 0.36 -14.50
C GLY A 202 -20.17 -0.05 -13.00
N VAL A 203 -20.05 0.94 -12.12
CA VAL A 203 -19.99 0.78 -10.66
C VAL A 203 -21.41 0.62 -10.09
#